data_16f99959bf49938c2b78c71af31abf40
#
_entry.id   16f99959bf49938c2b78c71af31abf40
#
_cell.length_a   1.000
_cell.length_b   1.000
_cell.length_c   1.000
_cell.angle_alpha   90.00
_cell.angle_beta   90.00
_cell.angle_gamma   90.00
#
_symmetry.space_group_name_H-M   'P 1'
#
loop_
_entity.id
_entity.type
_entity.pdbx_description
1 polymer ?
#
loop_
_entity_poly.entity_id
_entity_poly.type
_entity_poly.pdbx_seq_one_letter_code
_entity_poly.pdbx_strand_id
1 'polypeptide(L)'
;MQNGKTRQLSEEAAEEADFARLQRWDAEIEAEFQRMVAATKTTGRTKRGRRLVGFPFAFLADVCRLTEGRATLVVAELIYRRTYVCNSRTVTLSGAELAEMEITRPQKYKSLARLEAAGILRIEKGGAGRTVKVTLLWQAG
;
A
#
# COMPACT_ATOMS: atom_id res chain seq x y z
N MET A 1 16.31 24.50 46.11
CA MET A 1 15.59 23.22 45.97
C MET A 1 14.15 23.32 45.44
N GLN A 2 13.70 24.50 45.00
CA GLN A 2 12.38 24.67 44.42
C GLN A 2 12.33 24.46 42.88
N ASN A 3 13.47 24.37 42.22
CA ASN A 3 13.57 24.28 40.75
C ASN A 3 13.20 22.90 40.18
N GLY A 4 13.25 21.83 40.96
CA GLY A 4 12.93 20.47 40.52
C GLY A 4 11.42 20.22 40.41
N LYS A 5 10.61 20.78 41.29
CA LYS A 5 9.15 20.64 41.27
C LYS A 5 8.49 21.44 40.14
N THR A 6 9.03 22.62 39.82
CA THR A 6 8.53 23.48 38.75
C THR A 6 8.85 22.90 37.38
N ARG A 7 9.99 22.21 37.24
CA ARG A 7 10.38 21.51 36.01
C ARG A 7 9.50 20.29 35.72
N GLN A 8 9.21 19.47 36.73
CA GLN A 8 8.31 18.32 36.59
C GLN A 8 6.89 18.74 36.22
N LEU A 9 6.35 19.78 36.85
CA LEU A 9 5.01 20.30 36.49
C LEU A 9 4.94 20.85 35.09
N SER A 10 6.02 21.44 34.55
CA SER A 10 6.05 21.93 33.18
C SER A 10 6.23 20.80 32.14
N GLU A 11 6.94 19.75 32.49
CA GLU A 11 7.09 18.55 31.65
C GLU A 11 5.78 17.77 31.59
N GLU A 12 5.11 17.55 32.71
CA GLU A 12 3.80 16.91 32.76
C GLU A 12 2.74 17.68 31.96
N ALA A 13 2.74 19.02 32.10
CA ALA A 13 1.83 19.88 31.32
C ALA A 13 2.15 19.83 29.80
N ALA A 14 3.42 19.72 29.42
CA ALA A 14 3.81 19.57 28.02
C ALA A 14 3.40 18.20 27.45
N GLU A 15 3.55 17.13 28.24
CA GLU A 15 3.09 15.79 27.86
C GLU A 15 1.57 15.71 27.72
N GLU A 16 0.82 16.32 28.64
CA GLU A 16 -0.64 16.41 28.53
C GLU A 16 -1.07 17.21 27.30
N ALA A 17 -0.38 18.31 26.99
CA ALA A 17 -0.68 19.11 25.81
C ALA A 17 -0.41 18.34 24.51
N ASP A 18 0.69 17.57 24.46
CA ASP A 18 1.04 16.72 23.31
C ASP A 18 0.04 15.58 23.15
N PHE A 19 -0.37 14.96 24.26
CA PHE A 19 -1.37 13.89 24.24
C PHE A 19 -2.73 14.42 23.75
N ALA A 20 -3.17 15.59 24.22
CA ALA A 20 -4.40 16.24 23.76
C ALA A 20 -4.33 16.62 22.26
N ARG A 21 -3.16 17.02 21.79
CA ARG A 21 -2.91 17.30 20.37
C ARG A 21 -3.03 16.05 19.51
N LEU A 22 -2.43 14.93 19.95
CA LEU A 22 -2.53 13.64 19.27
C LEU A 22 -3.98 13.13 19.23
N GLN A 23 -4.73 13.25 20.33
CA GLN A 23 -6.13 12.86 20.35
C GLN A 23 -6.99 13.69 19.40
N ARG A 24 -6.74 15.00 19.30
CA ARG A 24 -7.43 15.87 18.33
C ARG A 24 -7.09 15.49 16.89
N TRP A 25 -5.85 15.16 16.65
CA TRP A 25 -5.40 14.75 15.32
C TRP A 25 -6.05 13.44 14.90
N ASP A 26 -6.08 12.45 15.78
CA ASP A 26 -6.78 11.20 15.54
C ASP A 26 -8.27 11.40 15.27
N ALA A 27 -8.92 12.28 16.03
CA ALA A 27 -10.33 12.61 15.82
C ALA A 27 -10.57 13.31 14.47
N GLU A 28 -9.68 14.19 14.04
CA GLU A 28 -9.75 14.87 12.74
C GLU A 28 -9.57 13.90 11.58
N ILE A 29 -8.58 12.99 11.68
CA ILE A 29 -8.33 11.94 10.68
C ILE A 29 -9.54 11.01 10.59
N GLU A 30 -10.08 10.58 11.71
CA GLU A 30 -11.28 9.73 11.76
C GLU A 30 -12.49 10.43 11.14
N ALA A 31 -12.70 11.69 11.45
CA ALA A 31 -13.80 12.49 10.87
C ALA A 31 -13.64 12.67 9.35
N GLU A 32 -12.42 12.89 8.89
CA GLU A 32 -12.11 12.98 7.45
C GLU A 32 -12.33 11.65 6.76
N PHE A 33 -11.86 10.56 7.36
CA PHE A 33 -12.09 9.20 6.86
C PHE A 33 -13.57 8.88 6.75
N GLN A 34 -14.37 9.19 7.79
CA GLN A 34 -15.82 8.99 7.78
C GLN A 34 -16.51 9.83 6.70
N ARG A 35 -16.07 11.05 6.46
CA ARG A 35 -16.57 11.89 5.36
C ARG A 35 -16.26 11.28 4.00
N MET A 36 -15.06 10.73 3.81
CA MET A 36 -14.68 10.04 2.57
C MET A 36 -15.53 8.79 2.34
N VAL A 37 -15.76 7.99 3.38
CA VAL A 37 -16.60 6.79 3.31
C VAL A 37 -18.06 7.17 3.01
N ALA A 38 -18.59 8.19 3.65
CA ALA A 38 -19.95 8.68 3.40
C ALA A 38 -20.12 9.22 1.97
N ALA A 39 -19.12 9.97 1.46
CA ALA A 39 -19.11 10.45 0.08
C ALA A 39 -19.06 9.29 -0.92
N THR A 40 -18.33 8.21 -0.62
CA THR A 40 -18.28 7.02 -1.45
C THR A 40 -19.60 6.25 -1.46
N LYS A 41 -20.30 6.21 -0.33
CA LYS A 41 -21.63 5.56 -0.21
C LYS A 41 -22.73 6.32 -0.94
N THR A 42 -22.70 7.65 -0.91
CA THR A 42 -23.70 8.51 -1.54
C THR A 42 -23.60 8.57 -3.05
N THR A 43 -22.42 8.37 -3.60
CA THR A 43 -22.22 8.40 -5.04
C THR A 43 -22.62 7.10 -5.75
N GLY A 44 -22.85 6.00 -5.03
CA GLY A 44 -23.46 4.73 -5.47
C GLY A 44 -23.06 4.18 -6.85
N ARG A 45 -22.35 4.98 -7.61
CA ARG A 45 -21.80 4.65 -8.94
C ARG A 45 -20.39 5.20 -9.03
N THR A 46 -19.45 4.31 -8.97
CA THR A 46 -18.09 4.63 -9.36
C THR A 46 -18.11 5.06 -10.83
N LYS A 47 -17.81 6.31 -11.08
CA LYS A 47 -17.55 6.79 -12.44
C LYS A 47 -16.47 5.90 -13.05
N ARG A 48 -16.65 5.55 -14.36
CA ARG A 48 -15.67 4.80 -15.14
C ARG A 48 -14.25 5.29 -14.85
N GLY A 49 -13.37 4.41 -14.34
CA GLY A 49 -11.96 4.67 -14.12
C GLY A 49 -11.51 4.75 -12.67
N ARG A 50 -12.41 4.81 -11.68
CA ARG A 50 -12.05 4.81 -10.26
C ARG A 50 -12.71 3.65 -9.51
N ARG A 51 -12.27 2.45 -9.80
CA ARG A 51 -12.60 1.31 -8.94
C ARG A 51 -11.71 1.36 -7.71
N LEU A 52 -12.33 1.51 -6.56
CA LEU A 52 -11.66 1.25 -5.28
C LEU A 52 -11.48 -0.26 -5.17
N VAL A 53 -10.24 -0.69 -5.25
CA VAL A 53 -9.88 -2.09 -5.06
C VAL A 53 -9.56 -2.29 -3.59
N GLY A 54 -10.34 -3.12 -2.91
CA GLY A 54 -10.00 -3.59 -1.57
C GLY A 54 -8.72 -4.43 -1.63
N PHE A 55 -7.75 -4.07 -0.79
CA PHE A 55 -6.49 -4.79 -0.71
C PHE A 55 -6.57 -5.76 0.47
N PRO A 56 -6.56 -7.09 0.27
CA PRO A 56 -6.66 -8.03 1.36
C PRO A 56 -5.46 -7.92 2.31
N PHE A 57 -5.74 -7.78 3.59
CA PHE A 57 -4.70 -7.73 4.61
C PHE A 57 -3.80 -8.97 4.57
N ALA A 58 -4.36 -10.15 4.32
CA ALA A 58 -3.61 -11.40 4.22
C ALA A 58 -2.55 -11.36 3.10
N PHE A 59 -2.87 -10.77 1.96
CA PHE A 59 -1.92 -10.61 0.86
C PHE A 59 -0.78 -9.68 1.26
N LEU A 60 -1.11 -8.54 1.82
CA LEU A 60 -0.13 -7.57 2.32
C LEU A 60 0.80 -8.20 3.37
N ALA A 61 0.24 -8.94 4.33
CA ALA A 61 1.00 -9.62 5.36
C ALA A 61 1.95 -10.67 4.79
N ASP A 62 1.52 -11.45 3.81
CA ASP A 62 2.36 -12.46 3.17
C ASP A 62 3.50 -11.82 2.37
N VAL A 63 3.22 -10.76 1.63
CA VAL A 63 4.26 -10.00 0.91
C VAL A 63 5.30 -9.45 1.89
N CYS A 64 4.86 -8.85 2.99
CA CYS A 64 5.76 -8.28 4.00
C CYS A 64 6.60 -9.34 4.71
N ARG A 65 6.06 -10.54 4.95
CA ARG A 65 6.79 -11.64 5.59
C ARG A 65 7.78 -12.33 4.67
N LEU A 66 7.41 -12.51 3.41
CA LEU A 66 8.17 -13.33 2.47
C LEU A 66 9.16 -12.52 1.63
N THR A 67 9.02 -11.20 1.61
CA THR A 67 9.85 -10.32 0.79
C THR A 67 10.32 -9.11 1.58
N GLU A 68 11.29 -8.39 1.01
CA GLU A 68 11.83 -7.17 1.59
C GLU A 68 11.76 -6.02 0.60
N GLY A 69 11.66 -4.81 1.14
CA GLY A 69 11.80 -3.57 0.43
C GLY A 69 10.50 -2.94 -0.06
N ARG A 70 10.50 -1.61 -0.07
CA ARG A 70 9.37 -0.79 -0.54
C ARG A 70 8.99 -1.09 -1.99
N ALA A 71 9.98 -1.21 -2.87
CA ALA A 71 9.74 -1.46 -4.29
C ALA A 71 8.99 -2.78 -4.51
N THR A 72 9.36 -3.82 -3.78
CA THR A 72 8.70 -5.13 -3.85
C THR A 72 7.24 -5.06 -3.42
N LEU A 73 6.96 -4.34 -2.33
CA LEU A 73 5.59 -4.14 -1.84
C LEU A 73 4.73 -3.38 -2.86
N VAL A 74 5.27 -2.32 -3.43
CA VAL A 74 4.56 -1.51 -4.44
C VAL A 74 4.28 -2.32 -5.70
N VAL A 75 5.26 -3.08 -6.18
CA VAL A 75 5.08 -3.95 -7.35
C VAL A 75 4.01 -5.02 -7.11
N ALA A 76 4.02 -5.64 -5.94
CA ALA A 76 3.01 -6.64 -5.55
C ALA A 76 1.60 -6.03 -5.51
N GLU A 77 1.47 -4.85 -4.95
CA GLU A 77 0.20 -4.11 -4.87
C GLU A 77 -0.35 -3.76 -6.26
N LEU A 78 0.50 -3.26 -7.14
CA LEU A 78 0.11 -2.94 -8.52
C LEU A 78 -0.34 -4.18 -9.30
N ILE A 79 0.35 -5.29 -9.13
CA ILE A 79 -0.02 -6.56 -9.75
C ILE A 79 -1.38 -7.03 -9.24
N TYR A 80 -1.60 -7.02 -7.95
CA TYR A 80 -2.88 -7.39 -7.35
C TYR A 80 -4.02 -6.52 -7.88
N ARG A 81 -3.83 -5.21 -7.91
CA ARG A 81 -4.78 -4.26 -8.44
C ARG A 81 -5.12 -4.56 -9.90
N ARG A 82 -4.10 -4.81 -10.72
CA ARG A 82 -4.28 -5.16 -12.13
C ARG A 82 -5.09 -6.45 -12.32
N THR A 83 -4.80 -7.48 -11.55
CA THR A 83 -5.55 -8.75 -11.62
C THR A 83 -7.02 -8.55 -11.27
N TYR A 84 -7.30 -7.71 -10.29
CA TYR A 84 -8.66 -7.39 -9.89
C TYR A 84 -9.41 -6.57 -10.95
N VAL A 85 -8.78 -5.51 -11.46
CA VAL A 85 -9.39 -4.62 -12.47
C VAL A 85 -9.63 -5.33 -13.79
N CYS A 86 -8.66 -6.14 -14.23
CA CYS A 86 -8.76 -6.89 -15.49
C CYS A 86 -9.53 -8.21 -15.36
N ASN A 87 -9.90 -8.60 -14.13
CA ASN A 87 -10.51 -9.89 -13.83
C ASN A 87 -9.74 -11.05 -14.45
N SER A 88 -8.42 -11.01 -14.35
CA SER A 88 -7.50 -12.00 -14.90
C SER A 88 -6.31 -12.17 -13.98
N ARG A 89 -5.87 -13.42 -13.78
CA ARG A 89 -4.67 -13.70 -12.98
C ARG A 89 -3.38 -13.35 -13.71
N THR A 90 -3.41 -13.29 -15.02
CA THR A 90 -2.25 -12.92 -15.84
C THR A 90 -2.41 -11.49 -16.32
N VAL A 91 -1.46 -10.65 -15.94
CA VAL A 91 -1.47 -9.22 -16.25
C VAL A 91 -0.10 -8.75 -16.74
N THR A 92 -0.09 -7.64 -17.44
CA THR A 92 1.14 -6.94 -17.82
C THR A 92 1.39 -5.79 -16.87
N LEU A 93 2.65 -5.56 -16.52
CA LEU A 93 3.05 -4.48 -15.63
C LEU A 93 3.66 -3.34 -16.45
N SER A 94 3.00 -2.19 -16.42
CA SER A 94 3.44 -1.00 -17.14
C SER A 94 4.60 -0.30 -16.43
N GLY A 95 5.64 0.04 -17.18
CA GLY A 95 6.75 0.83 -16.67
C GLY A 95 6.35 2.27 -16.31
N ALA A 96 5.32 2.82 -16.95
CA ALA A 96 4.84 4.18 -16.70
C ALA A 96 4.24 4.31 -15.28
N GLU A 97 3.43 3.36 -14.84
CA GLU A 97 2.86 3.36 -13.47
C GLU A 97 3.95 3.25 -12.41
N LEU A 98 4.97 2.44 -12.66
CA LEU A 98 6.11 2.29 -11.76
C LEU A 98 6.95 3.56 -11.69
N ALA A 99 7.13 4.24 -12.81
CA ALA A 99 7.85 5.51 -12.86
C ALA A 99 7.17 6.60 -12.04
N GLU A 100 5.84 6.64 -12.04
CA GLU A 100 5.06 7.57 -11.18
C GLU A 100 5.33 7.32 -9.69
N MET A 101 5.64 6.10 -9.30
CA MET A 101 5.96 5.72 -7.92
C MET A 101 7.47 5.74 -7.63
N GLU A 102 8.26 6.32 -8.52
CA GLU A 102 9.72 6.40 -8.41
C GLU A 102 10.41 5.04 -8.33
N ILE A 103 9.87 4.04 -9.00
CA ILE A 103 10.46 2.72 -9.09
C ILE A 103 11.18 2.57 -10.42
N THR A 104 12.49 2.35 -10.34
CA THR A 104 13.34 2.18 -11.52
C THR A 104 13.16 0.80 -12.16
N ARG A 105 13.56 0.67 -13.42
CA ARG A 105 13.49 -0.60 -14.13
C ARG A 105 14.28 -1.74 -13.45
N PRO A 106 15.52 -1.52 -12.95
CA PRO A 106 16.22 -2.54 -12.18
C PRO A 106 15.49 -2.95 -10.90
N GLN A 107 14.88 -2.00 -10.18
CA GLN A 107 14.08 -2.28 -8.98
C GLN A 107 12.85 -3.13 -9.32
N LYS A 108 12.19 -2.85 -10.44
CA LYS A 108 11.06 -3.65 -10.94
C LYS A 108 11.46 -5.13 -11.11
N TYR A 109 12.51 -5.39 -11.84
CA TYR A 109 12.96 -6.77 -12.11
C TYR A 109 13.43 -7.48 -10.85
N LYS A 110 14.14 -6.79 -9.97
CA LYS A 110 14.55 -7.32 -8.68
C LYS A 110 13.37 -7.67 -7.78
N SER A 111 12.36 -6.81 -7.76
CA SER A 111 11.12 -7.04 -7.01
C SER A 111 10.33 -8.23 -7.55
N LEU A 112 10.20 -8.33 -8.88
CA LEU A 112 9.54 -9.45 -9.53
C LEU A 112 10.25 -10.78 -9.22
N ALA A 113 11.58 -10.80 -9.26
CA ALA A 113 12.36 -11.99 -8.91
C ALA A 113 12.15 -12.42 -7.46
N ARG A 114 12.07 -11.47 -6.53
CA ARG A 114 11.78 -11.74 -5.11
C ARG A 114 10.39 -12.31 -4.91
N LEU A 115 9.40 -11.75 -5.58
CA LEU A 115 8.01 -12.23 -5.51
C LEU A 115 7.85 -13.63 -6.12
N GLU A 116 8.56 -13.90 -7.22
CA GLU A 116 8.56 -15.23 -7.83
C GLU A 116 9.23 -16.26 -6.91
N ALA A 117 10.38 -15.92 -6.31
CA ALA A 117 11.06 -16.79 -5.35
C ALA A 117 10.21 -17.09 -4.11
N ALA A 118 9.36 -16.14 -3.70
CA ALA A 118 8.41 -16.31 -2.59
C ALA A 118 7.16 -17.12 -2.96
N GLY A 119 6.98 -17.46 -4.24
CA GLY A 119 5.81 -18.22 -4.70
C GLY A 119 4.53 -17.40 -4.84
N ILE A 120 4.62 -16.06 -4.76
CA ILE A 120 3.46 -15.17 -4.86
C ILE A 120 3.00 -15.01 -6.30
N LEU A 121 3.93 -14.99 -7.24
CA LEU A 121 3.66 -14.84 -8.66
C LEU A 121 4.61 -15.69 -9.51
N ARG A 122 4.27 -15.81 -10.78
CA ARG A 122 5.13 -16.41 -11.80
C ARG A 122 5.34 -15.42 -12.94
N ILE A 123 6.58 -15.29 -13.36
CA ILE A 123 6.94 -14.41 -14.48
C ILE A 123 6.87 -15.22 -15.76
N GLU A 124 6.08 -14.76 -16.72
CA GLU A 124 6.10 -15.27 -18.07
C GLU A 124 7.01 -14.39 -18.91
N LYS A 125 8.12 -14.94 -19.39
CA LYS A 125 9.05 -14.19 -20.23
C LYS A 125 8.45 -14.01 -21.62
N GLY A 126 8.01 -12.80 -21.92
CA GLY A 126 7.76 -12.37 -23.28
C GLY A 126 9.08 -12.26 -24.04
N GLY A 127 9.07 -12.47 -25.34
CA GLY A 127 10.26 -12.29 -26.18
C GLY A 127 10.88 -10.88 -26.03
N ALA A 128 12.12 -10.72 -26.49
CA ALA A 128 12.88 -9.48 -26.38
C ALA A 128 12.08 -8.25 -26.81
N GLY A 129 12.02 -7.22 -25.97
CA GLY A 129 11.31 -5.97 -26.22
C GLY A 129 9.83 -5.98 -25.90
N ARG A 130 9.28 -7.07 -25.33
CA ARG A 130 7.86 -7.15 -24.93
C ARG A 130 7.68 -6.89 -23.44
N THR A 131 6.50 -6.34 -23.10
CA THR A 131 6.09 -6.14 -21.70
C THR A 131 6.05 -7.47 -20.96
N VAL A 132 6.60 -7.49 -19.76
CA VAL A 132 6.64 -8.69 -18.92
C VAL A 132 5.21 -9.04 -18.50
N LYS A 133 4.81 -10.29 -18.71
CA LYS A 133 3.56 -10.85 -18.21
C LYS A 133 3.80 -11.54 -16.87
N VAL A 134 2.90 -11.32 -15.95
CA VAL A 134 2.98 -11.85 -14.60
C VAL A 134 1.67 -12.56 -14.26
N THR A 135 1.77 -13.76 -13.72
CA THR A 135 0.60 -14.52 -13.25
C THR A 135 0.62 -14.56 -11.73
N LEU A 136 -0.44 -14.06 -11.10
CA LEU A 136 -0.59 -14.08 -9.65
C LEU A 136 -0.95 -15.49 -9.20
N LEU A 137 -0.11 -16.08 -8.35
CA LEU A 137 -0.32 -17.42 -7.78
C LEU A 137 -0.97 -17.37 -6.41
N TRP A 138 -0.87 -16.24 -5.72
CA TRP A 138 -1.41 -16.09 -4.38
C TRP A 138 -2.93 -16.29 -4.36
N GLN A 139 -3.41 -17.04 -3.37
CA GLN A 139 -4.83 -17.28 -3.14
C GLN A 139 -5.18 -16.90 -1.70
N ALA A 140 -6.34 -16.24 -1.54
CA ALA A 140 -6.95 -16.05 -0.24
C ALA A 140 -7.42 -17.41 0.26
N GLY A 141 -6.73 -17.95 1.24
CA GLY A 141 -7.04 -19.29 1.70
C GLY A 141 -7.37 -19.38 3.14
#